data_6bf99ef213771ea63ccb83a14289f65f
#
_entry.id   6bf99ef213771ea63ccb83a14289f65f
#
_cell.length_a   1.000
_cell.length_b   1.000
_cell.length_c   1.000
_cell.angle_alpha   90.00
_cell.angle_beta   90.00
_cell.angle_gamma   90.00
#
_symmetry.space_group_name_H-M   'P 1'
#
loop_
_entity.id
_entity.type
_entity.pdbx_description
1 polymer ?
#
loop_
_entity_poly.entity_id
_entity_poly.type
_entity_poly.pdbx_seq_one_letter_code
_entity_poly.pdbx_strand_id
1 'polypeptide(L)'
;MKGLAGKRALITGGSRGIGAAAAQLFAEYGVHVAIGYRSRRADAEALVASLRSSHGVTAVAHAADVAAEQGSEELVQRAADSLGGLDFFVANAGIWPCDDVAMSEMTSDQWRRTVGDNLDSVFYTTRAAIRALNDHGRIVLISSTAGQRGEAYHADYAATKGAIISMVKSLAPELGKRDITVNSVAPGWVDTEMCEQPFANGGRERITGTIPIGRIAAPRDIAGPVVFLCSDLARHITGEILNVNGGSVLCG
;
A
#
# COMPACT_ATOMS: atom_id res chain seq x y z
N MET A 1 6.28 17.83 -6.88
CA MET A 1 7.16 16.85 -7.63
C MET A 1 6.75 16.84 -9.08
N LYS A 2 7.72 16.74 -10.03
CA LYS A 2 7.41 16.66 -11.47
C LYS A 2 6.76 15.31 -11.83
N GLY A 3 5.93 15.32 -12.89
CA GLY A 3 5.32 14.10 -13.44
C GLY A 3 4.05 13.62 -12.73
N LEU A 4 3.53 14.39 -11.77
CA LEU A 4 2.36 13.98 -10.96
C LEU A 4 1.07 14.69 -11.40
N ALA A 5 1.08 15.99 -11.56
CA ALA A 5 -0.13 16.79 -11.84
C ALA A 5 -0.89 16.27 -13.07
N GLY A 6 -2.21 16.12 -12.94
CA GLY A 6 -3.10 15.58 -13.97
C GLY A 6 -3.02 14.07 -14.18
N LYS A 7 -2.17 13.34 -13.43
CA LYS A 7 -2.11 11.88 -13.43
C LYS A 7 -3.24 11.26 -12.60
N ARG A 8 -3.44 9.97 -12.72
CA ARG A 8 -4.56 9.22 -12.17
C ARG A 8 -4.05 8.03 -11.37
N ALA A 9 -4.40 7.99 -10.08
CA ALA A 9 -3.95 6.97 -9.14
C ALA A 9 -5.11 6.14 -8.61
N LEU A 10 -4.93 4.82 -8.53
CA LEU A 10 -5.76 3.92 -7.74
C LEU A 10 -4.98 3.46 -6.50
N ILE A 11 -5.62 3.56 -5.32
CA ILE A 11 -5.05 3.12 -4.04
C ILE A 11 -6.01 2.14 -3.39
N THR A 12 -5.60 0.89 -3.15
CA THR A 12 -6.39 -0.06 -2.38
C THR A 12 -6.25 0.20 -0.88
N GLY A 13 -7.32 -0.01 -0.09
CA GLY A 13 -7.30 0.31 1.34
C GLY A 13 -7.10 1.80 1.62
N GLY A 14 -7.66 2.68 0.76
CA GLY A 14 -7.42 4.11 0.77
C GLY A 14 -8.23 4.91 1.77
N SER A 15 -9.14 4.31 2.56
CA SER A 15 -10.03 5.04 3.46
C SER A 15 -9.39 5.51 4.77
N ARG A 16 -8.24 4.95 5.17
CA ARG A 16 -7.54 5.27 6.43
C ARG A 16 -6.03 4.99 6.34
N GLY A 17 -5.30 5.37 7.40
CA GLY A 17 -3.89 5.05 7.58
C GLY A 17 -3.00 5.50 6.42
N ILE A 18 -2.08 4.64 6.00
CA ILE A 18 -1.13 4.91 4.92
C ILE A 18 -1.83 5.22 3.60
N GLY A 19 -2.88 4.46 3.26
CA GLY A 19 -3.63 4.66 2.00
C GLY A 19 -4.30 6.02 1.92
N ALA A 20 -4.93 6.49 3.00
CA ALA A 20 -5.53 7.81 3.06
C ALA A 20 -4.47 8.93 2.98
N ALA A 21 -3.35 8.77 3.69
CA ALA A 21 -2.24 9.73 3.64
C ALA A 21 -1.63 9.79 2.22
N ALA A 22 -1.52 8.66 1.52
CA ALA A 22 -1.06 8.63 0.14
C ALA A 22 -2.06 9.34 -0.79
N ALA A 23 -3.37 9.08 -0.62
CA ALA A 23 -4.42 9.75 -1.39
C ALA A 23 -4.39 11.28 -1.21
N GLN A 24 -4.23 11.75 0.03
CA GLN A 24 -4.08 13.17 0.35
C GLN A 24 -2.86 13.77 -0.33
N LEU A 25 -1.70 13.12 -0.19
CA LEU A 25 -0.46 13.62 -0.76
C LEU A 25 -0.48 13.62 -2.29
N PHE A 26 -1.05 12.61 -2.93
CA PHE A 26 -1.29 12.62 -4.38
C PHE A 26 -2.15 13.79 -4.81
N ALA A 27 -3.26 14.05 -4.11
CA ALA A 27 -4.16 15.17 -4.42
C ALA A 27 -3.47 16.53 -4.24
N GLU A 28 -2.61 16.71 -3.22
CA GLU A 28 -1.78 17.91 -3.02
C GLU A 28 -0.85 18.20 -4.23
N TYR A 29 -0.46 17.16 -4.95
CA TYR A 29 0.33 17.28 -6.18
C TYR A 29 -0.51 17.31 -7.47
N GLY A 30 -1.84 17.44 -7.35
CA GLY A 30 -2.75 17.56 -8.49
C GLY A 30 -3.04 16.22 -9.21
N VAL A 31 -2.85 15.08 -8.53
CA VAL A 31 -3.21 13.76 -9.05
C VAL A 31 -4.69 13.49 -8.79
N HIS A 32 -5.41 13.00 -9.78
CA HIS A 32 -6.76 12.47 -9.63
C HIS A 32 -6.71 11.11 -8.93
N VAL A 33 -7.59 10.86 -7.96
CA VAL A 33 -7.48 9.71 -7.06
C VAL A 33 -8.73 8.87 -7.03
N ALA A 34 -8.60 7.57 -7.23
CA ALA A 34 -9.59 6.57 -6.86
C ALA A 34 -9.10 5.80 -5.64
N ILE A 35 -9.94 5.62 -4.64
CA ILE A 35 -9.63 4.77 -3.48
C ILE A 35 -10.56 3.57 -3.43
N GLY A 36 -9.98 2.39 -3.17
CA GLY A 36 -10.73 1.17 -2.83
C GLY A 36 -10.90 1.05 -1.32
N TYR A 37 -12.07 0.65 -0.85
CA TYR A 37 -12.34 0.35 0.56
C TYR A 37 -13.25 -0.86 0.69
N ARG A 38 -13.21 -1.59 1.82
CA ARG A 38 -14.09 -2.75 2.06
C ARG A 38 -15.31 -2.36 2.91
N SER A 39 -15.11 -1.79 4.08
CA SER A 39 -16.17 -1.54 5.07
C SER A 39 -16.31 -0.08 5.54
N ARG A 40 -15.26 0.74 5.40
CA ARG A 40 -15.21 2.11 5.92
C ARG A 40 -15.77 3.13 4.93
N ARG A 41 -17.08 3.03 4.64
CA ARG A 41 -17.74 3.88 3.65
C ARG A 41 -17.72 5.35 4.02
N ALA A 42 -18.10 5.69 5.25
CA ALA A 42 -18.17 7.08 5.70
C ALA A 42 -16.79 7.77 5.64
N ASP A 43 -15.74 7.09 6.08
CA ASP A 43 -14.37 7.62 6.05
C ASP A 43 -13.90 7.83 4.60
N ALA A 44 -14.19 6.88 3.72
CA ALA A 44 -13.85 6.96 2.30
C ALA A 44 -14.56 8.13 1.60
N GLU A 45 -15.87 8.28 1.83
CA GLU A 45 -16.69 9.37 1.26
C GLU A 45 -16.25 10.74 1.79
N ALA A 46 -15.96 10.87 3.08
CA ALA A 46 -15.45 12.08 3.70
C ALA A 46 -14.08 12.47 3.12
N LEU A 47 -13.17 11.49 2.98
CA LEU A 47 -11.86 11.73 2.39
C LEU A 47 -11.98 12.27 0.96
N VAL A 48 -12.67 11.58 0.06
CA VAL A 48 -12.75 12.02 -1.34
C VAL A 48 -13.49 13.35 -1.50
N ALA A 49 -14.45 13.67 -0.63
CA ALA A 49 -15.10 14.99 -0.59
C ALA A 49 -14.08 16.08 -0.22
N SER A 50 -13.25 15.84 0.79
CA SER A 50 -12.18 16.74 1.21
C SER A 50 -11.14 16.94 0.09
N LEU A 51 -10.72 15.87 -0.59
CA LEU A 51 -9.74 15.96 -1.68
C LEU A 51 -10.26 16.83 -2.83
N ARG A 52 -11.53 16.68 -3.20
CA ARG A 52 -12.18 17.51 -4.23
C ARG A 52 -12.21 18.98 -3.83
N SER A 53 -12.65 19.27 -2.60
CA SER A 53 -12.83 20.66 -2.15
C SER A 53 -11.50 21.38 -1.92
N SER A 54 -10.48 20.70 -1.40
CA SER A 54 -9.22 21.31 -1.03
C SER A 54 -8.22 21.41 -2.18
N HIS A 55 -8.28 20.51 -3.16
CA HIS A 55 -7.26 20.40 -4.20
C HIS A 55 -7.81 20.50 -5.63
N GLY A 56 -9.14 20.52 -5.82
CA GLY A 56 -9.76 20.65 -7.15
C GLY A 56 -9.54 19.42 -8.06
N VAL A 57 -9.13 18.28 -7.50
CA VAL A 57 -8.90 17.05 -8.26
C VAL A 57 -10.15 16.20 -8.36
N THR A 58 -10.23 15.32 -9.35
CA THR A 58 -11.21 14.24 -9.34
C THR A 58 -10.81 13.24 -8.27
N ALA A 59 -11.70 12.94 -7.32
CA ALA A 59 -11.49 11.94 -6.30
C ALA A 59 -12.75 11.08 -6.15
N VAL A 60 -12.62 9.76 -6.16
CA VAL A 60 -13.73 8.80 -6.07
C VAL A 60 -13.41 7.68 -5.12
N ALA A 61 -14.44 7.08 -4.52
CA ALA A 61 -14.31 5.94 -3.62
C ALA A 61 -15.18 4.78 -4.12
N HIS A 62 -14.60 3.59 -4.19
CA HIS A 62 -15.29 2.39 -4.62
C HIS A 62 -15.21 1.30 -3.55
N ALA A 63 -16.37 0.76 -3.16
CA ALA A 63 -16.43 -0.41 -2.29
C ALA A 63 -16.02 -1.65 -3.08
N ALA A 64 -15.10 -2.46 -2.53
CA ALA A 64 -14.68 -3.72 -3.09
C ALA A 64 -14.05 -4.62 -2.03
N ASP A 65 -14.30 -5.92 -2.12
CA ASP A 65 -13.49 -6.93 -1.44
C ASP A 65 -12.38 -7.39 -2.38
N VAL A 66 -11.18 -6.89 -2.14
CA VAL A 66 -10.02 -7.17 -2.99
C VAL A 66 -9.38 -8.54 -2.71
N ALA A 67 -9.81 -9.26 -1.67
CA ALA A 67 -9.45 -10.66 -1.47
C ALA A 67 -10.17 -11.59 -2.45
N ALA A 68 -11.23 -11.10 -3.11
CA ALA A 68 -11.92 -11.79 -4.19
C ALA A 68 -11.44 -11.29 -5.56
N GLU A 69 -11.18 -12.23 -6.48
CA GLU A 69 -10.71 -11.92 -7.84
C GLU A 69 -11.66 -10.95 -8.56
N GLN A 70 -12.96 -11.28 -8.58
CA GLN A 70 -13.97 -10.43 -9.22
C GLN A 70 -14.01 -9.02 -8.61
N GLY A 71 -13.99 -8.90 -7.27
CA GLY A 71 -13.99 -7.61 -6.59
C GLY A 71 -12.77 -6.75 -6.93
N SER A 72 -11.62 -7.38 -7.15
CA SER A 72 -10.39 -6.73 -7.58
C SER A 72 -10.47 -6.21 -9.01
N GLU A 73 -10.98 -7.02 -9.93
CA GLU A 73 -11.17 -6.64 -11.34
C GLU A 73 -12.18 -5.50 -11.49
N GLU A 74 -13.32 -5.61 -10.80
CA GLU A 74 -14.36 -4.56 -10.78
C GLU A 74 -13.83 -3.24 -10.19
N LEU A 75 -13.04 -3.29 -9.10
CA LEU A 75 -12.44 -2.10 -8.51
C LEU A 75 -11.56 -1.36 -9.51
N VAL A 76 -10.65 -2.08 -10.16
CA VAL A 76 -9.71 -1.50 -11.13
C VAL A 76 -10.45 -0.91 -12.33
N GLN A 77 -11.43 -1.64 -12.87
CA GLN A 77 -12.22 -1.17 -14.00
C GLN A 77 -13.00 0.11 -13.64
N ARG A 78 -13.71 0.11 -12.52
CA ARG A 78 -14.47 1.30 -12.06
C ARG A 78 -13.58 2.50 -11.77
N ALA A 79 -12.37 2.28 -11.25
CA ALA A 79 -11.40 3.35 -11.04
C ALA A 79 -10.92 3.93 -12.39
N ALA A 80 -10.56 3.08 -13.34
CA ALA A 80 -10.15 3.50 -14.67
C ALA A 80 -11.26 4.29 -15.40
N ASP A 81 -12.50 3.80 -15.35
CA ASP A 81 -13.64 4.48 -15.97
C ASP A 81 -13.91 5.85 -15.34
N SER A 82 -13.89 5.91 -14.00
CA SER A 82 -14.17 7.15 -13.27
C SER A 82 -13.10 8.23 -13.46
N LEU A 83 -11.85 7.83 -13.69
CA LEU A 83 -10.71 8.75 -13.87
C LEU A 83 -10.33 8.96 -15.34
N GLY A 84 -10.88 8.19 -16.27
CA GLY A 84 -10.50 8.20 -17.69
C GLY A 84 -9.15 7.53 -17.95
N GLY A 85 -8.80 6.49 -17.20
CA GLY A 85 -7.58 5.69 -17.28
C GLY A 85 -6.81 5.64 -15.97
N LEU A 86 -5.66 4.95 -15.94
CA LEU A 86 -4.78 4.83 -14.78
C LEU A 86 -3.32 5.07 -15.17
N ASP A 87 -2.60 5.83 -14.35
CA ASP A 87 -1.16 6.06 -14.48
C ASP A 87 -0.40 5.44 -13.29
N PHE A 88 -1.01 5.44 -12.09
CA PHE A 88 -0.39 4.94 -10.86
C PHE A 88 -1.30 3.92 -10.17
N PHE A 89 -0.69 2.88 -9.64
CA PHE A 89 -1.36 1.88 -8.83
C PHE A 89 -0.61 1.66 -7.52
N VAL A 90 -1.32 1.75 -6.39
CA VAL A 90 -0.78 1.50 -5.06
C VAL A 90 -1.56 0.36 -4.40
N ALA A 91 -0.92 -0.81 -4.27
CA ALA A 91 -1.47 -1.94 -3.52
C ALA A 91 -1.12 -1.76 -2.05
N ASN A 92 -2.07 -1.20 -1.28
CA ASN A 92 -1.88 -0.88 0.13
C ASN A 92 -2.81 -1.67 1.05
N ALA A 93 -3.94 -2.17 0.55
CA ALA A 93 -4.87 -2.97 1.35
C ALA A 93 -4.16 -4.17 2.00
N GLY A 94 -4.50 -4.43 3.25
CA GLY A 94 -3.97 -5.56 4.00
C GLY A 94 -4.38 -5.52 5.47
N ILE A 95 -4.12 -6.62 6.15
CA ILE A 95 -4.33 -6.79 7.60
C ILE A 95 -3.01 -7.20 8.25
N TRP A 96 -2.90 -6.96 9.55
CA TRP A 96 -1.91 -7.54 10.43
C TRP A 96 -2.66 -8.16 11.62
N PRO A 97 -2.68 -9.50 11.74
CA PRO A 97 -3.24 -10.16 12.93
C PRO A 97 -2.40 -9.75 14.14
N CYS A 98 -3.02 -9.09 15.10
CA CYS A 98 -2.29 -8.49 16.22
C CYS A 98 -2.02 -9.45 17.38
N ASP A 99 -2.63 -10.64 17.39
CA ASP A 99 -2.40 -11.65 18.40
C ASP A 99 -1.17 -12.48 18.07
N ASP A 100 -0.29 -12.65 19.07
CA ASP A 100 0.89 -13.50 18.96
C ASP A 100 0.47 -14.96 18.87
N VAL A 101 0.68 -15.62 17.73
CA VAL A 101 0.33 -17.03 17.51
C VAL A 101 1.55 -17.81 17.04
N ALA A 102 1.99 -18.77 17.85
CA ALA A 102 3.08 -19.66 17.44
C ALA A 102 2.68 -20.47 16.20
N MET A 103 3.62 -20.76 15.31
CA MET A 103 3.34 -21.49 14.06
C MET A 103 2.70 -22.86 14.31
N SER A 104 3.04 -23.54 15.43
CA SER A 104 2.43 -24.81 15.84
C SER A 104 0.95 -24.70 16.21
N GLU A 105 0.50 -23.51 16.63
CA GLU A 105 -0.86 -23.23 17.09
C GLU A 105 -1.69 -22.47 16.04
N MET A 106 -1.05 -22.00 14.97
CA MET A 106 -1.70 -21.23 13.92
C MET A 106 -2.73 -22.08 13.17
N THR A 107 -3.97 -21.62 13.15
CA THR A 107 -5.05 -22.34 12.44
C THR A 107 -4.94 -22.15 10.92
N SER A 108 -5.41 -23.14 10.16
CA SER A 108 -5.51 -23.01 8.69
C SER A 108 -6.41 -21.85 8.26
N ASP A 109 -7.39 -21.48 9.06
CA ASP A 109 -8.31 -20.38 8.74
C ASP A 109 -7.63 -19.01 8.93
N GLN A 110 -6.83 -18.84 10.01
CA GLN A 110 -5.99 -17.64 10.17
C GLN A 110 -5.02 -17.51 9.01
N TRP A 111 -4.29 -18.58 8.68
CA TRP A 111 -3.36 -18.60 7.56
C TRP A 111 -4.04 -18.19 6.24
N ARG A 112 -5.15 -18.86 5.88
CA ARG A 112 -5.89 -18.57 4.64
C ARG A 112 -6.41 -17.15 4.60
N ARG A 113 -6.93 -16.64 5.73
CA ARG A 113 -7.41 -15.26 5.82
C ARG A 113 -6.29 -14.27 5.59
N THR A 114 -5.13 -14.45 6.23
CA THR A 114 -3.99 -13.54 6.06
C THR A 114 -3.45 -13.60 4.64
N VAL A 115 -3.36 -14.80 4.03
CA VAL A 115 -2.96 -14.96 2.63
C VAL A 115 -3.97 -14.28 1.70
N GLY A 116 -5.26 -14.50 1.87
CA GLY A 116 -6.31 -13.88 1.06
C GLY A 116 -6.28 -12.35 1.14
N ASP A 117 -6.25 -11.81 2.37
CA ASP A 117 -6.31 -10.36 2.58
C ASP A 117 -5.00 -9.63 2.17
N ASN A 118 -3.82 -10.29 2.21
CA ASN A 118 -2.53 -9.64 2.00
C ASN A 118 -1.79 -10.04 0.73
N LEU A 119 -2.00 -11.24 0.20
CA LEU A 119 -1.26 -11.75 -0.96
C LEU A 119 -2.16 -11.93 -2.17
N ASP A 120 -3.28 -12.67 -2.02
CA ASP A 120 -4.22 -12.86 -3.14
C ASP A 120 -4.81 -11.52 -3.59
N SER A 121 -5.14 -10.63 -2.64
CA SER A 121 -5.61 -9.27 -2.92
C SER A 121 -4.60 -8.45 -3.72
N VAL A 122 -3.31 -8.56 -3.38
CA VAL A 122 -2.24 -7.89 -4.13
C VAL A 122 -2.06 -8.50 -5.51
N PHE A 123 -2.11 -9.82 -5.61
CA PHE A 123 -2.03 -10.52 -6.90
C PHE A 123 -3.18 -10.12 -7.84
N TYR A 124 -4.43 -10.24 -7.38
CA TYR A 124 -5.59 -9.93 -8.22
C TYR A 124 -5.62 -8.47 -8.65
N THR A 125 -5.43 -7.55 -7.71
CA THR A 125 -5.46 -6.10 -8.01
C THR A 125 -4.28 -5.68 -8.89
N THR A 126 -3.07 -6.20 -8.66
CA THR A 126 -1.89 -5.90 -9.47
C THR A 126 -2.06 -6.42 -10.90
N ARG A 127 -2.55 -7.65 -11.07
CA ARG A 127 -2.84 -8.22 -12.39
C ARG A 127 -3.86 -7.39 -13.17
N ALA A 128 -4.95 -6.99 -12.52
CA ALA A 128 -5.96 -6.13 -13.14
C ALA A 128 -5.38 -4.74 -13.47
N ALA A 129 -4.61 -4.14 -12.55
CA ALA A 129 -3.99 -2.85 -12.76
C ALA A 129 -2.99 -2.86 -13.92
N ILE A 130 -2.16 -3.89 -14.08
CA ILE A 130 -1.21 -4.02 -15.20
C ILE A 130 -1.94 -3.97 -16.55
N ARG A 131 -3.14 -4.54 -16.64
CA ARG A 131 -3.96 -4.53 -17.87
C ARG A 131 -4.56 -3.14 -18.16
N ALA A 132 -4.88 -2.38 -17.10
CA ALA A 132 -5.56 -1.08 -17.18
C ALA A 132 -4.60 0.13 -17.19
N LEU A 133 -3.37 -0.03 -16.72
CA LEU A 133 -2.37 1.05 -16.67
C LEU A 133 -1.95 1.49 -18.06
N ASN A 134 -1.78 2.81 -18.21
CA ASN A 134 -1.10 3.38 -19.36
C ASN A 134 0.38 2.99 -19.38
N ASP A 135 1.02 3.06 -20.55
CA ASP A 135 2.47 3.01 -20.64
C ASP A 135 3.08 4.19 -19.86
N HIS A 136 4.30 4.03 -19.37
CA HIS A 136 4.96 4.92 -18.41
C HIS A 136 4.27 4.94 -17.02
N GLY A 137 3.50 3.90 -16.70
CA GLY A 137 2.81 3.75 -15.42
C GLY A 137 3.76 3.47 -14.24
N ARG A 138 3.24 3.58 -13.02
CA ARG A 138 3.99 3.31 -11.79
C ARG A 138 3.18 2.41 -10.87
N ILE A 139 3.81 1.38 -10.37
CA ILE A 139 3.21 0.43 -9.40
C ILE A 139 4.02 0.49 -8.12
N VAL A 140 3.34 0.69 -7.00
CA VAL A 140 3.94 0.63 -5.66
C VAL A 140 3.17 -0.37 -4.80
N LEU A 141 3.87 -1.39 -4.33
CA LEU A 141 3.31 -2.43 -3.46
C LEU A 141 3.77 -2.18 -2.01
N ILE A 142 2.85 -2.18 -1.05
CA ILE A 142 3.21 -1.99 0.35
C ILE A 142 3.55 -3.33 1.00
N SER A 143 4.85 -3.55 1.21
CA SER A 143 5.39 -4.68 1.99
C SER A 143 5.48 -4.33 3.48
N SER A 144 6.50 -4.77 4.18
CA SER A 144 6.77 -4.53 5.60
C SER A 144 8.20 -4.95 5.93
N THR A 145 8.75 -4.40 7.02
CA THR A 145 9.96 -4.97 7.66
C THR A 145 9.79 -6.44 8.05
N ALA A 146 8.57 -6.87 8.36
CA ALA A 146 8.25 -8.29 8.61
C ALA A 146 8.54 -9.18 7.39
N GLY A 147 8.29 -8.67 6.18
CA GLY A 147 8.62 -9.40 4.94
C GLY A 147 10.12 -9.51 4.66
N GLN A 148 10.93 -8.64 5.26
CA GLN A 148 12.39 -8.61 5.08
C GLN A 148 13.13 -9.49 6.07
N ARG A 149 12.75 -9.40 7.36
CA ARG A 149 13.47 -10.09 8.46
C ARG A 149 12.69 -11.24 9.09
N GLY A 150 11.45 -11.46 8.67
CA GLY A 150 10.50 -12.27 9.41
C GLY A 150 9.91 -11.53 10.62
N GLU A 151 8.88 -12.11 11.23
CA GLU A 151 8.26 -11.61 12.45
C GLU A 151 7.83 -12.82 13.29
N ALA A 152 8.40 -12.95 14.48
CA ALA A 152 8.04 -14.04 15.38
C ALA A 152 6.54 -13.98 15.73
N TYR A 153 5.90 -15.12 15.80
CA TYR A 153 4.46 -15.29 16.06
C TYR A 153 3.50 -14.75 14.98
N HIS A 154 4.03 -14.20 13.88
CA HIS A 154 3.27 -13.64 12.75
C HIS A 154 3.79 -14.19 11.42
N ALA A 155 4.06 -15.48 11.37
CA ALA A 155 4.64 -16.15 10.20
C ALA A 155 3.76 -16.04 8.95
N ASP A 156 2.44 -16.04 9.10
CA ASP A 156 1.46 -15.80 8.04
C ASP A 156 1.62 -14.41 7.40
N TYR A 157 1.67 -13.37 8.23
CA TYR A 157 1.87 -11.99 7.77
C TYR A 157 3.24 -11.81 7.12
N ALA A 158 4.31 -12.26 7.80
CA ALA A 158 5.68 -12.13 7.29
C ALA A 158 5.85 -12.83 5.94
N ALA A 159 5.28 -14.04 5.77
CA ALA A 159 5.30 -14.78 4.51
C ALA A 159 4.62 -13.99 3.37
N THR A 160 3.43 -13.40 3.62
CA THR A 160 2.72 -12.60 2.60
C THR A 160 3.52 -11.36 2.21
N LYS A 161 4.12 -10.67 3.17
CA LYS A 161 4.92 -9.46 2.91
C LYS A 161 6.27 -9.77 2.24
N GLY A 162 6.86 -10.94 2.53
CA GLY A 162 8.03 -11.47 1.81
C GLY A 162 7.72 -11.85 0.37
N ALA A 163 6.55 -12.45 0.11
CA ALA A 163 6.11 -12.75 -1.24
C ALA A 163 5.98 -11.50 -2.11
N ILE A 164 5.46 -10.39 -1.56
CA ILE A 164 5.37 -9.09 -2.26
C ILE A 164 6.76 -8.60 -2.71
N ILE A 165 7.80 -8.77 -1.88
CA ILE A 165 9.18 -8.42 -2.22
C ILE A 165 9.66 -9.19 -3.46
N SER A 166 9.38 -10.49 -3.52
CA SER A 166 9.71 -11.31 -4.68
C SER A 166 8.91 -10.93 -5.92
N MET A 167 7.59 -10.62 -5.77
CA MET A 167 6.74 -10.17 -6.88
C MET A 167 7.27 -8.90 -7.54
N VAL A 168 7.71 -7.92 -6.75
CA VAL A 168 8.30 -6.67 -7.28
C VAL A 168 9.49 -6.96 -8.20
N LYS A 169 10.39 -7.84 -7.76
CA LYS A 169 11.59 -8.21 -8.53
C LYS A 169 11.24 -8.96 -9.82
N SER A 170 10.18 -9.77 -9.80
CA SER A 170 9.71 -10.49 -10.98
C SER A 170 9.03 -9.56 -11.99
N LEU A 171 8.17 -8.64 -11.52
CA LEU A 171 7.39 -7.76 -12.38
C LEU A 171 8.23 -6.65 -13.04
N ALA A 172 9.32 -6.22 -12.41
CA ALA A 172 10.15 -5.15 -12.96
C ALA A 172 10.68 -5.45 -14.38
N PRO A 173 11.28 -6.63 -14.67
CA PRO A 173 11.70 -6.95 -16.04
C PRO A 173 10.53 -7.23 -16.99
N GLU A 174 9.40 -7.75 -16.48
CA GLU A 174 8.22 -8.03 -17.33
C GLU A 174 7.62 -6.76 -17.91
N LEU A 175 7.59 -5.67 -17.12
CA LEU A 175 6.90 -4.43 -17.46
C LEU A 175 7.81 -3.36 -18.06
N GLY A 176 9.11 -3.61 -18.10
CA GLY A 176 10.11 -2.64 -18.57
C GLY A 176 9.88 -2.17 -20.01
N LYS A 177 9.37 -3.02 -20.93
CA LYS A 177 9.06 -2.65 -22.32
C LYS A 177 7.94 -1.59 -22.43
N ARG A 178 7.08 -1.49 -21.41
CA ARG A 178 6.02 -0.48 -21.31
C ARG A 178 6.46 0.75 -20.52
N ASP A 179 7.73 0.83 -20.12
CA ASP A 179 8.27 1.85 -19.20
C ASP A 179 7.45 1.94 -17.89
N ILE A 180 6.90 0.80 -17.44
CA ILE A 180 6.21 0.71 -16.16
C ILE A 180 7.22 0.30 -15.10
N THR A 181 7.38 1.12 -14.05
CA THR A 181 8.20 0.75 -12.89
C THR A 181 7.37 0.07 -11.83
N VAL A 182 7.95 -0.93 -11.17
CA VAL A 182 7.34 -1.66 -10.04
C VAL A 182 8.30 -1.64 -8.87
N ASN A 183 7.86 -1.05 -7.76
CA ASN A 183 8.66 -0.93 -6.54
C ASN A 183 7.82 -1.28 -5.30
N SER A 184 8.48 -1.50 -4.20
CA SER A 184 7.83 -1.66 -2.90
C SER A 184 8.30 -0.61 -1.90
N VAL A 185 7.40 -0.23 -1.01
CA VAL A 185 7.76 0.43 0.24
C VAL A 185 7.61 -0.58 1.36
N ALA A 186 8.61 -0.70 2.22
CA ALA A 186 8.63 -1.57 3.39
C ALA A 186 8.63 -0.73 4.68
N PRO A 187 7.42 -0.42 5.23
CA PRO A 187 7.30 0.31 6.48
C PRO A 187 7.77 -0.51 7.68
N GLY A 188 8.26 0.20 8.71
CA GLY A 188 8.30 -0.30 10.07
C GLY A 188 7.00 0.01 10.82
N TRP A 189 7.09 0.37 12.11
CA TRP A 189 5.95 0.78 12.91
C TRP A 189 5.39 2.13 12.47
N VAL A 190 4.09 2.16 12.19
CA VAL A 190 3.37 3.36 11.70
C VAL A 190 2.17 3.62 12.60
N ASP A 191 1.95 4.87 12.96
CA ASP A 191 0.85 5.32 13.83
C ASP A 191 -0.50 5.23 13.07
N THR A 192 -1.11 4.06 13.10
CA THR A 192 -2.39 3.74 12.46
C THR A 192 -3.23 2.89 13.39
N GLU A 193 -4.54 2.80 13.12
CA GLU A 193 -5.46 1.92 13.85
C GLU A 193 -4.97 0.45 13.89
N MET A 194 -4.24 -0.01 12.87
CA MET A 194 -3.66 -1.36 12.84
C MET A 194 -2.68 -1.61 14.01
N CYS A 195 -2.06 -0.57 14.54
CA CYS A 195 -1.05 -0.64 15.60
C CYS A 195 -1.59 -0.20 16.98
N GLU A 196 -2.89 0.05 17.15
CA GLU A 196 -3.46 0.49 18.44
C GLU A 196 -3.19 -0.50 19.57
N GLN A 197 -3.41 -1.80 19.32
CA GLN A 197 -3.20 -2.84 20.34
C GLN A 197 -1.74 -2.94 20.78
N PRO A 198 -0.72 -3.09 19.90
CA PRO A 198 0.68 -3.12 20.30
C PRO A 198 1.18 -1.82 20.92
N PHE A 199 0.54 -0.68 20.66
CA PHE A 199 0.90 0.60 21.27
C PHE A 199 0.26 0.83 22.65
N ALA A 200 -0.72 0.01 23.03
CA ALA A 200 -1.35 0.10 24.34
C ALA A 200 -0.38 -0.25 25.49
N ASN A 201 -0.73 0.14 26.71
CA ASN A 201 -0.07 -0.26 27.96
C ASN A 201 1.46 -0.12 27.97
N GLY A 202 1.97 1.04 27.52
CA GLY A 202 3.42 1.33 27.45
C GLY A 202 4.12 0.69 26.25
N GLY A 203 3.37 0.07 25.34
CA GLY A 203 3.90 -0.54 24.12
C GLY A 203 4.49 0.49 23.17
N ARG A 204 3.88 1.70 23.09
CA ARG A 204 4.36 2.78 22.24
C ARG A 204 5.80 3.21 22.62
N GLU A 205 6.07 3.43 23.90
CA GLU A 205 7.39 3.84 24.40
C GLU A 205 8.42 2.73 24.17
N ARG A 206 8.05 1.47 24.45
CA ARG A 206 8.93 0.31 24.24
C ARG A 206 9.29 0.18 22.75
N ILE A 207 8.33 0.28 21.85
CA ILE A 207 8.55 0.18 20.41
C ILE A 207 9.38 1.37 19.92
N THR A 208 9.06 2.60 20.36
CA THR A 208 9.83 3.80 20.00
C THR A 208 11.30 3.64 20.36
N GLY A 209 11.60 3.06 21.54
CA GLY A 209 12.98 2.79 21.99
C GLY A 209 13.76 1.82 21.09
N THR A 210 13.09 1.04 20.23
CA THR A 210 13.74 0.13 19.28
C THR A 210 14.02 0.77 17.91
N ILE A 211 13.49 1.97 17.66
CA ILE A 211 13.62 2.66 16.39
C ILE A 211 14.81 3.63 16.46
N PRO A 212 15.88 3.45 15.65
CA PRO A 212 17.07 4.30 15.73
C PRO A 212 16.82 5.81 15.65
N ILE A 213 15.88 6.28 14.80
CA ILE A 213 15.55 7.71 14.75
C ILE A 213 14.62 8.16 15.90
N GLY A 214 14.28 7.28 16.85
CA GLY A 214 13.60 7.63 18.10
C GLY A 214 12.12 8.04 17.97
N ARG A 215 11.44 7.66 16.89
CA ARG A 215 10.00 7.93 16.73
C ARG A 215 9.29 6.88 15.87
N ILE A 216 8.02 6.66 16.15
CA ILE A 216 7.10 5.91 15.28
C ILE A 216 6.77 6.79 14.06
N ALA A 217 6.70 6.18 12.88
CA ALA A 217 6.36 6.90 11.66
C ALA A 217 4.89 7.34 11.67
N ALA A 218 4.62 8.55 11.22
CA ALA A 218 3.27 8.95 10.82
C ALA A 218 2.90 8.34 9.46
N PRO A 219 1.62 8.13 9.13
CA PRO A 219 1.20 7.64 7.80
C PRO A 219 1.78 8.46 6.65
N ARG A 220 1.97 9.77 6.83
CA ARG A 220 2.56 10.68 5.86
C ARG A 220 4.05 10.41 5.61
N ASP A 221 4.79 9.88 6.59
CA ASP A 221 6.20 9.46 6.41
C ASP A 221 6.31 8.30 5.40
N ILE A 222 5.27 7.49 5.27
CA ILE A 222 5.20 6.39 4.30
C ILE A 222 4.64 6.88 2.96
N ALA A 223 3.64 7.77 2.99
CA ALA A 223 3.03 8.34 1.78
C ALA A 223 4.04 9.12 0.92
N GLY A 224 4.98 9.83 1.55
CA GLY A 224 6.04 10.56 0.83
C GLY A 224 6.84 9.69 -0.14
N PRO A 225 7.48 8.61 0.33
CA PRO A 225 8.14 7.60 -0.50
C PRO A 225 7.25 6.97 -1.57
N VAL A 226 5.97 6.67 -1.28
CA VAL A 226 5.02 6.15 -2.28
C VAL A 226 4.84 7.14 -3.43
N VAL A 227 4.59 8.42 -3.12
CA VAL A 227 4.40 9.46 -4.13
C VAL A 227 5.71 9.78 -4.87
N PHE A 228 6.86 9.73 -4.18
CA PHE A 228 8.18 9.85 -4.81
C PHE A 228 8.40 8.77 -5.87
N LEU A 229 8.12 7.50 -5.56
CA LEU A 229 8.26 6.38 -6.50
C LEU A 229 7.33 6.50 -7.72
N CYS A 230 6.24 7.26 -7.62
CA CYS A 230 5.35 7.57 -8.75
C CYS A 230 5.78 8.80 -9.56
N SER A 231 6.74 9.59 -9.10
CA SER A 231 7.19 10.83 -9.74
C SER A 231 8.28 10.61 -10.82
N ASP A 232 8.55 11.63 -11.63
CA ASP A 232 9.65 11.61 -12.60
C ASP A 232 11.03 11.47 -11.94
N LEU A 233 11.15 11.81 -10.64
CA LEU A 233 12.40 11.67 -9.90
C LEU A 233 12.80 10.19 -9.71
N ALA A 234 11.83 9.27 -9.73
CA ALA A 234 12.05 7.85 -9.58
C ALA A 234 11.93 7.06 -10.90
N ARG A 235 11.89 7.74 -12.06
CA ARG A 235 11.63 7.07 -13.35
C ARG A 235 12.62 5.98 -13.76
N HIS A 236 13.77 5.89 -13.10
CA HIS A 236 14.80 4.87 -13.34
C HIS A 236 14.98 3.93 -12.13
N ILE A 237 14.01 3.95 -11.20
CA ILE A 237 13.96 3.06 -10.04
C ILE A 237 12.88 2.01 -10.31
N THR A 238 13.28 0.74 -10.44
CA THR A 238 12.35 -0.39 -10.59
C THR A 238 12.96 -1.65 -9.98
N GLY A 239 12.12 -2.50 -9.40
CA GLY A 239 12.56 -3.70 -8.66
C GLY A 239 13.05 -3.42 -7.25
N GLU A 240 12.94 -2.19 -6.76
CA GLU A 240 13.49 -1.73 -5.49
C GLU A 240 12.51 -1.95 -4.32
N ILE A 241 13.08 -2.21 -3.15
CA ILE A 241 12.36 -2.31 -1.88
C ILE A 241 12.84 -1.16 -0.98
N LEU A 242 12.10 -0.07 -1.00
CA LEU A 242 12.46 1.13 -0.25
C LEU A 242 12.11 0.99 1.24
N ASN A 243 13.12 0.96 2.08
CA ASN A 243 12.97 0.87 3.53
C ASN A 243 12.50 2.19 4.12
N VAL A 244 11.35 2.20 4.82
CA VAL A 244 10.80 3.36 5.51
C VAL A 244 10.46 2.96 6.95
N ASN A 245 11.49 2.70 7.74
CA ASN A 245 11.37 2.05 9.04
C ASN A 245 12.20 2.73 10.17
N GLY A 246 12.73 3.93 9.90
CA GLY A 246 13.52 4.66 10.88
C GLY A 246 14.84 3.98 11.29
N GLY A 247 15.35 3.06 10.46
CA GLY A 247 16.58 2.31 10.74
C GLY A 247 16.36 1.01 11.53
N SER A 248 15.11 0.62 11.82
CA SER A 248 14.82 -0.62 12.58
C SER A 248 15.24 -1.90 11.87
N VAL A 249 15.27 -1.89 10.54
CA VAL A 249 15.75 -2.99 9.71
C VAL A 249 16.66 -2.44 8.63
N LEU A 250 17.88 -2.92 8.59
CA LEU A 250 18.89 -2.56 7.59
C LEU A 250 19.02 -3.74 6.62
N CYS A 251 18.40 -3.61 5.46
CA CYS A 251 18.51 -4.56 4.37
C CYS A 251 19.19 -3.87 3.20
N GLY A 252 20.31 -4.36 2.78
CA GLY A 252 21.07 -3.94 1.61
C GLY A 252 21.33 -5.10 0.68
#